data_49bd5b7c76905f4673f322d471257077
#
_entry.id   49bd5b7c76905f4673f322d471257077
#
_cell.length_a   1.000
_cell.length_b   1.000
_cell.length_c   1.000
_cell.angle_alpha   90.00
_cell.angle_beta   90.00
_cell.angle_gamma   90.00
#
_symmetry.space_group_name_H-M   'P 1'
#
loop_
_entity.id
_entity.type
_entity.pdbx_description
1 polymer ?
#
loop_
_entity_poly.entity_id
_entity_poly.type
_entity_poly.pdbx_seq_one_letter_code
_entity_poly.pdbx_strand_id
1 'polypeptide(L)'
;MSNHFAVDTARIAAASGDIDRIAGSIESEVRALMAKLVALQDCWQGSASVRFQAVMQDWKATEERVTTSLQQVSSTLRVTGQDYEQVEQTNRMRFSA
;
A
#
# COMPACT_ATOMS: atom_id res chain seq x y z
N MET A 1 -17.71 23.62 19.99
CA MET A 1 -17.62 22.79 18.80
C MET A 1 -16.51 21.78 18.93
N SER A 2 -16.82 20.55 18.65
CA SER A 2 -15.86 19.47 18.79
C SER A 2 -15.19 19.08 17.47
N ASN A 3 -15.01 20.05 16.57
CA ASN A 3 -14.43 19.77 15.24
C ASN A 3 -13.04 19.16 15.30
N HIS A 4 -12.29 19.44 16.36
CA HIS A 4 -10.97 18.87 16.52
C HIS A 4 -10.99 17.37 16.83
N PHE A 5 -12.16 16.81 17.14
CA PHE A 5 -12.36 15.37 17.27
C PHE A 5 -13.02 14.76 16.03
N ALA A 6 -13.48 15.60 15.12
CA ALA A 6 -14.11 15.11 13.92
C ALA A 6 -13.05 14.53 12.96
N VAL A 7 -13.40 13.44 12.32
CA VAL A 7 -12.55 12.81 11.32
C VAL A 7 -12.99 13.32 9.95
N ASP A 8 -12.02 13.80 9.18
CA ASP A 8 -12.28 14.23 7.82
C ASP A 8 -12.28 13.00 6.91
N THR A 9 -13.46 12.43 6.70
CA THR A 9 -13.62 11.20 5.93
C THR A 9 -13.26 11.40 4.45
N ALA A 10 -13.43 12.60 3.92
CA ALA A 10 -13.05 12.90 2.54
C ALA A 10 -11.52 12.85 2.38
N ARG A 11 -10.79 13.38 3.35
CA ARG A 11 -9.31 13.32 3.32
C ARG A 11 -8.81 11.90 3.50
N ILE A 12 -9.46 11.12 4.36
CA ILE A 12 -9.10 9.71 4.56
C ILE A 12 -9.34 8.92 3.28
N ALA A 13 -10.47 9.11 2.62
CA ALA A 13 -10.77 8.43 1.36
C ALA A 13 -9.77 8.81 0.26
N ALA A 14 -9.43 10.09 0.17
CA ALA A 14 -8.46 10.56 -0.82
C ALA A 14 -7.07 9.98 -0.55
N ALA A 15 -6.65 9.95 0.71
CA ALA A 15 -5.36 9.36 1.10
C ALA A 15 -5.32 7.86 0.80
N SER A 16 -6.42 7.15 1.03
CA SER A 16 -6.55 5.73 0.72
C SER A 16 -6.34 5.46 -0.77
N GLY A 17 -6.99 6.27 -1.62
CA GLY A 17 -6.83 6.18 -3.07
C GLY A 17 -5.41 6.50 -3.51
N ASP A 18 -4.79 7.51 -2.91
CA ASP A 18 -3.40 7.87 -3.20
C ASP A 18 -2.44 6.75 -2.81
N ILE A 19 -2.66 6.12 -1.67
CA ILE A 19 -1.83 5.00 -1.20
C ILE A 19 -1.96 3.83 -2.15
N ASP A 20 -3.17 3.50 -2.61
CA ASP A 20 -3.38 2.43 -3.60
C ASP A 20 -2.61 2.72 -4.89
N ARG A 21 -2.67 3.96 -5.37
CA ARG A 21 -1.96 4.37 -6.59
C ARG A 21 -0.45 4.27 -6.41
N ILE A 22 0.07 4.73 -5.28
CA ILE A 22 1.50 4.68 -4.97
C ILE A 22 1.95 3.22 -4.86
N ALA A 23 1.18 2.37 -4.19
CA ALA A 23 1.49 0.95 -4.07
C ALA A 23 1.56 0.28 -5.46
N GLY A 24 0.64 0.61 -6.36
CA GLY A 24 0.67 0.13 -7.73
C GLY A 24 1.91 0.60 -8.49
N SER A 25 2.33 1.84 -8.27
CA SER A 25 3.55 2.38 -8.86
C SER A 25 4.79 1.65 -8.36
N ILE A 26 4.85 1.37 -7.06
CA ILE A 26 5.96 0.60 -6.46
C ILE A 26 6.04 -0.79 -7.08
N GLU A 27 4.91 -1.49 -7.21
CA GLU A 27 4.88 -2.80 -7.84
C GLU A 27 5.40 -2.75 -9.28
N SER A 28 4.95 -1.77 -10.07
CA SER A 28 5.41 -1.59 -11.45
C SER A 28 6.91 -1.36 -11.53
N GLU A 29 7.42 -0.48 -10.67
CA GLU A 29 8.85 -0.15 -10.64
C GLU A 29 9.69 -1.36 -10.22
N VAL A 30 9.23 -2.13 -9.24
CA VAL A 30 9.93 -3.34 -8.80
C VAL A 30 9.93 -4.40 -9.91
N ARG A 31 8.82 -4.58 -10.62
CA ARG A 31 8.78 -5.49 -11.76
C ARG A 31 9.76 -5.08 -12.86
N ALA A 32 9.84 -3.79 -13.14
CA ALA A 32 10.78 -3.26 -14.13
C ALA A 32 12.22 -3.51 -13.69
N LEU A 33 12.52 -3.28 -12.41
CA LEU A 33 13.84 -3.56 -11.85
C LEU A 33 14.18 -5.04 -11.95
N MET A 34 13.26 -5.92 -11.57
CA MET A 34 13.46 -7.36 -11.63
C MET A 34 13.70 -7.84 -13.05
N ALA A 35 12.97 -7.29 -14.03
CA ALA A 35 13.17 -7.63 -15.45
C ALA A 35 14.57 -7.25 -15.89
N LYS A 36 15.07 -6.09 -15.48
CA LYS A 36 16.43 -5.67 -15.81
C LYS A 36 17.49 -6.56 -15.16
N LEU A 37 17.26 -6.96 -13.91
CA LEU A 37 18.19 -7.86 -13.21
C LEU A 37 18.19 -9.25 -13.83
N VAL A 38 17.03 -9.76 -14.23
CA VAL A 38 16.93 -11.06 -14.92
C VAL A 38 17.69 -11.01 -16.25
N ALA A 39 17.60 -9.90 -16.97
CA ALA A 39 18.31 -9.73 -18.23
C ALA A 39 19.82 -9.76 -18.07
N LEU A 40 20.34 -9.52 -16.87
CA LEU A 40 21.78 -9.56 -16.58
C LEU A 40 22.27 -10.94 -16.16
N GLN A 41 21.39 -11.94 -16.07
CA GLN A 41 21.79 -13.28 -15.59
C GLN A 41 22.89 -13.92 -16.44
N ASP A 42 22.87 -13.68 -17.75
CA ASP A 42 23.89 -14.21 -18.66
C ASP A 42 25.27 -13.58 -18.45
N CYS A 43 25.33 -12.44 -17.75
CA CYS A 43 26.58 -11.78 -17.39
C CYS A 43 27.21 -12.33 -16.13
N TRP A 44 26.49 -13.16 -15.37
CA TRP A 44 26.94 -13.67 -14.08
C TRP A 44 27.30 -15.15 -14.21
N GLN A 45 28.42 -15.53 -13.60
CA GLN A 45 28.88 -16.92 -13.62
C GLN A 45 29.34 -17.34 -12.22
N GLY A 46 29.26 -18.67 -11.97
CA GLY A 46 29.77 -19.28 -10.76
C GLY A 46 29.10 -18.77 -9.50
N SER A 47 29.91 -18.50 -8.47
CA SER A 47 29.40 -18.07 -7.16
C SER A 47 28.72 -16.72 -7.20
N ALA A 48 29.10 -15.84 -8.15
CA ALA A 48 28.45 -14.55 -8.32
C ALA A 48 27.01 -14.71 -8.75
N SER A 49 26.72 -15.67 -9.65
CA SER A 49 25.36 -15.98 -10.08
C SER A 49 24.49 -16.47 -8.93
N VAL A 50 25.03 -17.35 -8.10
CA VAL A 50 24.31 -17.89 -6.93
C VAL A 50 23.97 -16.76 -5.95
N ARG A 51 24.93 -15.89 -5.65
CA ARG A 51 24.71 -14.74 -4.75
C ARG A 51 23.66 -13.79 -5.30
N PHE A 52 23.71 -13.52 -6.58
CA PHE A 52 22.75 -12.65 -7.24
C PHE A 52 21.33 -13.20 -7.14
N GLN A 53 21.15 -14.49 -7.40
CA GLN A 53 19.85 -15.13 -7.30
C GLN A 53 19.31 -15.08 -5.86
N ALA A 54 20.18 -15.27 -4.87
CA ALA A 54 19.76 -15.18 -3.46
C ALA A 54 19.29 -13.76 -3.12
N VAL A 55 19.99 -12.73 -3.58
CA VAL A 55 19.59 -11.34 -3.38
C VAL A 55 18.26 -11.06 -4.06
N MET A 56 18.05 -11.58 -5.26
CA MET A 56 16.80 -11.42 -5.99
C MET A 56 15.61 -12.04 -5.25
N GLN A 57 15.80 -13.22 -4.67
CA GLN A 57 14.75 -13.89 -3.90
C GLN A 57 14.41 -13.08 -2.64
N ASP A 58 15.42 -12.55 -1.95
CA ASP A 58 15.21 -11.70 -0.78
C ASP A 58 14.46 -10.43 -1.16
N TRP A 59 14.80 -9.83 -2.27
CA TRP A 59 14.14 -8.63 -2.79
C TRP A 59 12.68 -8.89 -3.08
N LYS A 60 12.39 -10.00 -3.74
CA LYS A 60 11.02 -10.37 -4.08
C LYS A 60 10.18 -10.56 -2.82
N ALA A 61 10.72 -11.25 -1.82
CA ALA A 61 10.03 -11.46 -0.55
C ALA A 61 9.78 -10.13 0.17
N THR A 62 10.75 -9.23 0.14
CA THR A 62 10.64 -7.90 0.75
C THR A 62 9.57 -7.07 0.04
N GLU A 63 9.55 -7.08 -1.28
CA GLU A 63 8.57 -6.37 -2.09
C GLU A 63 7.16 -6.86 -1.79
N GLU A 64 6.96 -8.17 -1.70
CA GLU A 64 5.66 -8.74 -1.37
C GLU A 64 5.18 -8.29 0.00
N ARG A 65 6.08 -8.21 0.99
CA ARG A 65 5.74 -7.71 2.32
C ARG A 65 5.38 -6.24 2.32
N VAL A 66 6.13 -5.43 1.58
CA VAL A 66 5.85 -3.99 1.45
C VAL A 66 4.48 -3.79 0.80
N THR A 67 4.20 -4.48 -0.29
CA THR A 67 2.92 -4.39 -0.99
C THR A 67 1.76 -4.79 -0.07
N THR A 68 1.90 -5.89 0.66
CA THR A 68 0.88 -6.35 1.60
C THR A 68 0.65 -5.32 2.70
N SER A 69 1.72 -4.76 3.26
CA SER A 69 1.62 -3.73 4.30
C SER A 69 0.91 -2.48 3.79
N LEU A 70 1.21 -2.04 2.58
CA LEU A 70 0.56 -0.88 1.98
C LEU A 70 -0.92 -1.12 1.73
N GLN A 71 -1.28 -2.33 1.29
CA GLN A 71 -2.68 -2.71 1.12
C GLN A 71 -3.42 -2.71 2.44
N GLN A 72 -2.79 -3.18 3.51
CA GLN A 72 -3.36 -3.16 4.85
C GLN A 72 -3.57 -1.73 5.35
N VAL A 73 -2.62 -0.84 5.13
CA VAL A 73 -2.75 0.57 5.49
C VAL A 73 -3.92 1.20 4.74
N SER A 74 -3.98 0.99 3.43
CA SER A 74 -5.06 1.54 2.59
C SER A 74 -6.43 1.01 3.02
N SER A 75 -6.53 -0.29 3.25
CA SER A 75 -7.77 -0.93 3.69
C SER A 75 -8.21 -0.41 5.06
N THR A 76 -7.28 -0.27 6.00
CA THR A 76 -7.57 0.24 7.34
C THR A 76 -8.09 1.67 7.28
N LEU A 77 -7.48 2.51 6.46
CA LEU A 77 -7.93 3.90 6.28
C LEU A 77 -9.33 3.95 5.69
N ARG A 78 -9.60 3.11 4.70
CA ARG A 78 -10.91 3.07 4.04
C ARG A 78 -12.00 2.64 5.02
N VAL A 79 -11.76 1.58 5.77
CA VAL A 79 -12.72 1.07 6.76
C VAL A 79 -12.92 2.09 7.88
N THR A 80 -11.86 2.71 8.36
CA THR A 80 -11.94 3.75 9.40
C THR A 80 -12.79 4.92 8.92
N GLY A 81 -12.56 5.39 7.69
CA GLY A 81 -13.35 6.46 7.10
C GLY A 81 -14.82 6.12 7.00
N GLN A 82 -15.14 4.90 6.55
CA GLN A 82 -16.51 4.43 6.44
C GLN A 82 -17.19 4.33 7.82
N ASP A 83 -16.48 3.82 8.81
CA ASP A 83 -17.02 3.70 10.16
C ASP A 83 -17.36 5.07 10.77
N TYR A 84 -16.49 6.05 10.61
CA TYR A 84 -16.75 7.40 11.08
C TYR A 84 -17.91 8.05 10.36
N GLU A 85 -18.01 7.86 9.06
CA GLU A 85 -19.12 8.37 8.26
C GLU A 85 -20.45 7.78 8.71
N GLN A 86 -20.47 6.48 8.98
CA GLN A 86 -21.68 5.81 9.47
C GLN A 86 -22.08 6.32 10.84
N VAL A 87 -21.13 6.53 11.74
CA VAL A 87 -21.40 7.07 13.07
C VAL A 87 -21.97 8.49 12.94
N GLU A 88 -21.41 9.32 12.09
CA GLU A 88 -21.93 10.67 11.86
C GLU A 88 -23.36 10.65 11.32
N GLN A 89 -23.66 9.77 10.39
CA GLN A 89 -25.02 9.63 9.86
C GLN A 89 -26.00 9.19 10.94
N THR A 90 -25.61 8.22 11.73
CA THR A 90 -26.43 7.74 12.85
C THR A 90 -26.72 8.86 13.84
N ASN A 91 -25.71 9.64 14.19
CA ASN A 91 -25.87 10.78 15.09
C ASN A 91 -26.79 11.84 14.49
N ARG A 92 -26.66 12.13 13.22
CA ARG A 92 -27.54 13.10 12.55
C ARG A 92 -28.99 12.63 12.56
N MET A 93 -29.23 11.36 12.30
CA MET A 93 -30.58 10.79 12.33
C MET A 93 -31.19 10.87 13.74
N ARG A 94 -30.38 10.64 14.76
CA ARG A 94 -30.81 10.76 16.14
C ARG A 94 -31.27 12.16 16.49
N PHE A 95 -30.54 13.18 16.04
CA PHE A 95 -30.78 14.55 16.43
C PHE A 95 -31.76 15.27 15.52
N SER A 96 -32.09 14.70 14.38
CA SER A 96 -33.10 15.28 13.47
C SER A 96 -34.50 14.71 13.65
N ALA A 97 -34.67 13.73 14.53
CA ALA A 97 -35.98 13.12 14.79
C ALA A 97 -36.88 13.97 15.70
#